data_f272fc071b065dd9f3462f4ae7946ce9
#
_entry.id   f272fc071b065dd9f3462f4ae7946ce9
#
_cell.length_a   1.000
_cell.length_b   1.000
_cell.length_c   1.000
_cell.angle_alpha   90.00
_cell.angle_beta   90.00
_cell.angle_gamma   90.00
#
_symmetry.space_group_name_H-M   'P 1'
#
loop_
_entity.id
_entity.type
_entity.pdbx_description
1 polymer ?
#
loop_
_entity_poly.entity_id
_entity_poly.type
_entity_poly.pdbx_seq_one_letter_code
_entity_poly.pdbx_strand_id
1 'polypeptide(L)'
;PNISKAIRNLEEEYQIQIFVRTPRGMIPTREGQRFIAQAKRVLQEIESLNQGTLEKKELNHVALKVSIPRASYASYAFEKFVEHVKDADELRLHIRECNSVQALDNLTKKHYNLALIRMEDKYEEYYYSIINLRGLEYEKIMDFHYQLIVNKEDPLATMELNGYEDLEPYIELIHGDSRLPNGEYLDIKEGPENKNAHKRIHVYDRSNQFALLHDIPGTYMWVSPVPEKFLKRDGLVQRKLMWQKRRMKDVIVYPSRKMLGEREREFIRQLKMEAKEVSES
;
A
#
# COMPACT_ATOMS: atom_id res chain seq x y z
N PRO A 1 -20.62 8.06 -36.72
CA PRO A 1 -21.19 6.82 -37.30
C PRO A 1 -20.23 5.62 -37.14
N ASN A 2 -18.92 5.81 -37.30
CA ASN A 2 -17.95 4.70 -37.30
C ASN A 2 -17.71 4.05 -35.90
N ILE A 3 -17.69 4.85 -34.84
CA ILE A 3 -17.44 4.34 -33.47
C ILE A 3 -18.57 3.41 -33.01
N SER A 4 -19.84 3.82 -33.23
CA SER A 4 -21.00 3.01 -32.84
C SER A 4 -21.08 1.70 -33.61
N LYS A 5 -20.65 1.67 -34.87
CA LYS A 5 -20.58 0.46 -35.67
C LYS A 5 -19.44 -0.45 -35.19
N ALA A 6 -18.27 0.09 -34.87
CA ALA A 6 -17.15 -0.66 -34.32
C ALA A 6 -17.49 -1.30 -32.97
N ILE A 7 -18.16 -0.56 -32.08
CA ILE A 7 -18.60 -1.10 -30.78
C ILE A 7 -19.59 -2.24 -30.99
N ARG A 8 -20.57 -2.09 -31.89
CA ARG A 8 -21.55 -3.15 -32.18
C ARG A 8 -20.89 -4.41 -32.73
N ASN A 9 -19.93 -4.26 -33.63
CA ASN A 9 -19.16 -5.39 -34.14
C ASN A 9 -18.39 -6.13 -33.04
N LEU A 10 -17.80 -5.41 -32.10
CA LEU A 10 -17.13 -6.01 -30.93
C LEU A 10 -18.14 -6.74 -30.03
N GLU A 11 -19.30 -6.15 -29.78
CA GLU A 11 -20.36 -6.79 -28.98
C GLU A 11 -20.86 -8.09 -29.61
N GLU A 12 -21.01 -8.10 -30.95
CA GLU A 12 -21.38 -9.28 -31.73
C GLU A 12 -20.27 -10.35 -31.73
N GLU A 13 -19.02 -9.96 -31.97
CA GLU A 13 -17.86 -10.88 -32.01
C GLU A 13 -17.61 -11.59 -30.69
N TYR A 14 -17.67 -10.84 -29.59
CA TYR A 14 -17.41 -11.38 -28.24
C TYR A 14 -18.68 -11.86 -27.52
N GLN A 15 -19.87 -11.74 -28.15
CA GLN A 15 -21.18 -12.10 -27.60
C GLN A 15 -21.43 -11.49 -26.21
N ILE A 16 -21.03 -10.25 -26.02
CA ILE A 16 -21.21 -9.47 -24.80
C ILE A 16 -21.86 -8.13 -25.11
N GLN A 17 -22.62 -7.59 -24.17
CA GLN A 17 -23.08 -6.22 -24.25
C GLN A 17 -22.11 -5.30 -23.50
N ILE A 18 -21.34 -4.49 -24.24
CA ILE A 18 -20.33 -3.61 -23.64
C ILE A 18 -20.99 -2.36 -23.04
N PHE A 19 -21.99 -1.78 -23.74
CA PHE A 19 -22.69 -0.58 -23.29
C PHE A 19 -24.20 -0.75 -23.28
N VAL A 20 -24.85 -0.04 -22.34
CA VAL A 20 -26.30 0.15 -22.31
C VAL A 20 -26.64 1.63 -22.44
N ARG A 21 -27.74 1.90 -23.15
CA ARG A 21 -28.26 3.26 -23.30
C ARG A 21 -29.18 3.58 -22.13
N THR A 22 -28.92 4.69 -21.47
CA THR A 22 -29.73 5.21 -20.36
C THR A 22 -30.21 6.62 -20.65
N PRO A 23 -31.18 7.17 -19.90
CA PRO A 23 -31.58 8.58 -20.02
C PRO A 23 -30.41 9.57 -19.76
N ARG A 24 -29.36 9.11 -19.11
CA ARG A 24 -28.14 9.90 -18.81
C ARG A 24 -26.99 9.67 -19.80
N GLY A 25 -27.25 8.90 -20.89
CA GLY A 25 -26.27 8.57 -21.93
C GLY A 25 -25.88 7.09 -21.96
N MET A 26 -24.79 6.79 -22.65
CA MET A 26 -24.23 5.44 -22.76
C MET A 26 -23.39 5.12 -21.51
N ILE A 27 -23.69 4.03 -20.83
CA ILE A 27 -22.91 3.56 -19.70
C ILE A 27 -22.42 2.12 -19.94
N PRO A 28 -21.19 1.76 -19.52
CA PRO A 28 -20.72 0.39 -19.67
C PRO A 28 -21.46 -0.57 -18.73
N THR A 29 -21.77 -1.77 -19.21
CA THR A 29 -22.26 -2.88 -18.39
C THR A 29 -21.15 -3.40 -17.46
N ARG A 30 -21.48 -4.32 -16.56
CA ARG A 30 -20.49 -5.00 -15.72
C ARG A 30 -19.50 -5.81 -16.57
N GLU A 31 -19.97 -6.48 -17.60
CA GLU A 31 -19.12 -7.20 -18.57
C GLU A 31 -18.33 -6.25 -19.44
N GLY A 32 -18.99 -5.17 -19.89
CA GLY A 32 -18.34 -4.10 -20.64
C GLY A 32 -17.19 -3.44 -19.88
N GLN A 33 -17.32 -3.19 -18.59
CA GLN A 33 -16.23 -2.67 -17.76
C GLN A 33 -15.02 -3.61 -17.72
N ARG A 34 -15.26 -4.93 -17.63
CA ARG A 34 -14.19 -5.94 -17.67
C ARG A 34 -13.53 -5.97 -19.05
N PHE A 35 -14.32 -5.98 -20.10
CA PHE A 35 -13.84 -5.97 -21.48
C PHE A 35 -12.99 -4.73 -21.77
N ILE A 36 -13.48 -3.53 -21.42
CA ILE A 36 -12.75 -2.27 -21.59
C ILE A 36 -11.43 -2.28 -20.81
N ALA A 37 -11.42 -2.84 -19.60
CA ALA A 37 -10.18 -2.94 -18.82
C ALA A 37 -9.14 -3.86 -19.49
N GLN A 38 -9.58 -4.99 -20.07
CA GLN A 38 -8.70 -5.89 -20.82
C GLN A 38 -8.24 -5.26 -22.14
N ALA A 39 -9.14 -4.63 -22.89
CA ALA A 39 -8.80 -3.96 -24.14
C ALA A 39 -7.76 -2.86 -23.95
N LYS A 40 -7.87 -2.07 -22.87
CA LYS A 40 -6.85 -1.07 -22.52
C LYS A 40 -5.48 -1.68 -22.26
N ARG A 41 -5.42 -2.85 -21.61
CA ARG A 41 -4.14 -3.57 -21.39
C ARG A 41 -3.52 -4.02 -22.70
N VAL A 42 -4.33 -4.60 -23.60
CA VAL A 42 -3.86 -5.01 -24.93
C VAL A 42 -3.33 -3.83 -25.74
N LEU A 43 -4.03 -2.69 -25.71
CA LEU A 43 -3.58 -1.47 -26.40
C LEU A 43 -2.27 -0.94 -25.81
N GLN A 44 -2.09 -0.98 -24.49
CA GLN A 44 -0.82 -0.61 -23.84
C GLN A 44 0.32 -1.53 -24.27
N GLU A 45 0.06 -2.84 -24.37
CA GLU A 45 1.04 -3.81 -24.84
C GLU A 45 1.39 -3.60 -26.32
N ILE A 46 0.41 -3.27 -27.16
CA ILE A 46 0.63 -2.91 -28.58
C ILE A 46 1.44 -1.61 -28.69
N GLU A 47 1.16 -0.61 -27.85
CA GLU A 47 1.95 0.63 -27.79
C GLU A 47 3.41 0.34 -27.39
N SER A 48 3.64 -0.57 -26.47
CA SER A 48 4.99 -0.99 -26.09
C SER A 48 5.72 -1.74 -27.21
N LEU A 49 5.00 -2.59 -27.98
CA LEU A 49 5.54 -3.26 -29.16
C LEU A 49 5.85 -2.28 -30.30
N ASN A 50 5.00 -1.30 -30.54
CA ASN A 50 5.22 -0.28 -31.57
C ASN A 50 6.38 0.66 -31.22
N GLN A 51 6.70 0.85 -29.96
CA GLN A 51 7.88 1.61 -29.52
C GLN A 51 9.17 0.83 -29.75
N GLY A 52 9.13 -0.52 -29.79
CA GLY A 52 10.29 -1.39 -30.07
C GLY A 52 10.63 -1.59 -31.56
N THR A 53 9.80 -1.10 -32.50
CA THR A 53 9.97 -1.41 -33.95
C THR A 53 10.47 -0.23 -34.80
N LEU A 54 10.59 0.96 -34.23
CA LEU A 54 11.20 2.09 -34.93
C LEU A 54 12.58 2.37 -34.33
N GLU A 55 13.62 2.37 -35.15
CA GLU A 55 14.98 2.82 -34.82
C GLU A 55 15.02 4.29 -34.32
N LYS A 56 14.40 4.53 -33.17
CA LYS A 56 14.71 5.66 -32.28
C LYS A 56 15.48 5.08 -31.13
N LYS A 57 16.63 5.69 -30.79
CA LYS A 57 17.33 5.54 -29.51
C LYS A 57 16.31 5.09 -28.48
N GLU A 58 16.40 3.83 -28.02
CA GLU A 58 15.44 3.31 -27.03
C GLU A 58 15.47 4.23 -25.83
N LEU A 59 14.47 5.12 -25.72
CA LEU A 59 14.30 5.95 -24.55
C LEU A 59 14.02 5.00 -23.38
N ASN A 60 14.88 4.98 -22.40
CA ASN A 60 14.68 4.21 -21.18
C ASN A 60 13.52 4.82 -20.39
N HIS A 61 12.30 4.35 -20.71
CA HIS A 61 11.07 4.81 -20.08
C HIS A 61 10.75 3.93 -18.87
N VAL A 62 10.59 4.55 -17.71
CA VAL A 62 10.21 3.86 -16.47
C VAL A 62 8.90 4.41 -15.93
N ALA A 63 7.90 3.55 -15.83
CA ALA A 63 6.62 3.88 -15.22
C ALA A 63 6.26 2.84 -14.14
N LEU A 64 5.87 3.30 -12.95
CA LEU A 64 5.41 2.45 -11.85
C LEU A 64 4.38 3.19 -10.99
N LYS A 65 3.25 2.52 -10.72
CA LYS A 65 2.22 3.00 -9.78
C LYS A 65 2.07 2.00 -8.65
N VAL A 66 2.40 2.40 -7.43
CA VAL A 66 2.35 1.53 -6.26
C VAL A 66 1.54 2.15 -5.13
N SER A 67 0.69 1.34 -4.50
CA SER A 67 0.04 1.68 -3.23
C SER A 67 0.76 0.97 -2.09
N ILE A 68 1.02 1.67 -1.00
CA ILE A 68 1.66 1.11 0.19
C ILE A 68 0.88 1.50 1.46
N PRO A 69 0.97 0.71 2.54
CA PRO A 69 0.53 1.17 3.85
C PRO A 69 1.50 2.24 4.39
N ARG A 70 1.15 2.89 5.48
CA ARG A 70 2.10 3.78 6.20
C ARG A 70 3.19 2.95 6.87
N ALA A 71 4.17 2.56 6.07
CA ALA A 71 5.30 1.72 6.44
C ALA A 71 6.62 2.37 6.01
N SER A 72 7.45 2.74 6.96
CA SER A 72 8.70 3.45 6.68
C SER A 72 9.65 2.64 5.82
N TYR A 73 9.73 1.32 6.03
CA TYR A 73 10.56 0.44 5.21
C TYR A 73 10.08 0.39 3.74
N ALA A 74 8.76 0.43 3.49
CA ALA A 74 8.23 0.42 2.13
C ALA A 74 8.49 1.75 1.40
N SER A 75 8.41 2.88 2.12
CA SER A 75 8.82 4.17 1.58
C SER A 75 10.31 4.21 1.27
N TYR A 76 11.13 3.60 2.13
CA TYR A 76 12.57 3.52 1.91
C TYR A 76 12.91 2.61 0.74
N ALA A 77 12.23 1.48 0.60
CA ALA A 77 12.35 0.62 -0.59
C ALA A 77 12.03 1.40 -1.88
N PHE A 78 11.04 2.30 -1.83
CA PHE A 78 10.73 3.15 -2.97
C PHE A 78 11.81 4.20 -3.23
N GLU A 79 12.39 4.83 -2.20
CA GLU A 79 13.55 5.72 -2.34
C GLU A 79 14.70 4.99 -3.04
N LYS A 80 15.03 3.77 -2.60
CA LYS A 80 16.08 2.94 -3.20
C LYS A 80 15.77 2.56 -4.65
N PHE A 81 14.53 2.22 -4.95
CA PHE A 81 14.10 1.97 -6.32
C PHE A 81 14.30 3.21 -7.20
N VAL A 82 13.91 4.40 -6.71
CA VAL A 82 14.11 5.66 -7.46
C VAL A 82 15.59 5.92 -7.72
N GLU A 83 16.49 5.66 -6.75
CA GLU A 83 17.94 5.78 -6.93
C GLU A 83 18.46 4.94 -8.12
N HIS A 84 17.89 3.75 -8.34
CA HIS A 84 18.30 2.88 -9.45
C HIS A 84 17.75 3.30 -10.82
N VAL A 85 16.61 4.00 -10.85
CA VAL A 85 15.94 4.35 -12.11
C VAL A 85 15.96 5.85 -12.45
N LYS A 86 16.58 6.69 -11.60
CA LYS A 86 16.59 8.16 -11.73
C LYS A 86 17.20 8.68 -13.03
N ASP A 87 18.09 7.89 -13.65
CA ASP A 87 18.79 8.27 -14.88
C ASP A 87 18.05 7.80 -16.15
N ALA A 88 16.79 7.35 -16.00
CA ALA A 88 15.92 7.03 -17.13
C ALA A 88 15.60 8.30 -17.94
N ASP A 89 15.47 8.15 -19.27
CA ASP A 89 15.13 9.25 -20.18
C ASP A 89 13.72 9.81 -19.91
N GLU A 90 12.80 8.95 -19.48
CA GLU A 90 11.45 9.32 -19.03
C GLU A 90 11.07 8.55 -17.77
N LEU A 91 10.67 9.27 -16.72
CA LEU A 91 10.33 8.71 -15.42
C LEU A 91 8.94 9.14 -14.96
N ARG A 92 8.02 8.16 -14.76
CA ARG A 92 6.65 8.40 -14.28
C ARG A 92 6.33 7.48 -13.11
N LEU A 93 6.67 7.90 -11.91
CA LEU A 93 6.45 7.12 -10.69
C LEU A 93 5.32 7.69 -9.85
N HIS A 94 4.43 6.81 -9.37
CA HIS A 94 3.37 7.16 -8.44
C HIS A 94 3.45 6.26 -7.20
N ILE A 95 3.65 6.86 -6.04
CA ILE A 95 3.52 6.19 -4.76
C ILE A 95 2.33 6.79 -4.00
N ARG A 96 1.49 5.93 -3.43
CA ARG A 96 0.34 6.35 -2.64
C ARG A 96 0.28 5.58 -1.33
N GLU A 97 0.32 6.30 -0.22
CA GLU A 97 0.01 5.74 1.08
C GLU A 97 -1.52 5.66 1.27
N CYS A 98 -2.02 4.48 1.63
CA CYS A 98 -3.44 4.26 1.88
C CYS A 98 -3.68 2.96 2.66
N ASN A 99 -4.92 2.75 3.13
CA ASN A 99 -5.30 1.50 3.77
C ASN A 99 -5.42 0.35 2.75
N SER A 100 -5.46 -0.89 3.26
CA SER A 100 -5.43 -2.11 2.45
C SER A 100 -6.62 -2.24 1.49
N VAL A 101 -7.83 -1.81 1.90
CA VAL A 101 -9.03 -1.84 1.03
C VAL A 101 -8.85 -0.90 -0.15
N GLN A 102 -8.37 0.32 0.11
CA GLN A 102 -8.12 1.31 -0.93
C GLN A 102 -6.97 0.88 -1.85
N ALA A 103 -5.93 0.22 -1.32
CA ALA A 103 -4.82 -0.31 -2.10
C ALA A 103 -5.31 -1.37 -3.10
N LEU A 104 -6.17 -2.31 -2.69
CA LEU A 104 -6.80 -3.29 -3.55
C LEU A 104 -7.73 -2.65 -4.60
N ASP A 105 -8.44 -1.59 -4.23
CA ASP A 105 -9.27 -0.83 -5.18
C ASP A 105 -8.43 -0.06 -6.20
N ASN A 106 -7.27 0.45 -5.82
CA ASN A 106 -6.34 1.10 -6.73
C ASN A 106 -5.83 0.14 -7.81
N LEU A 107 -5.53 -1.13 -7.47
CA LEU A 107 -5.16 -2.15 -8.46
C LEU A 107 -6.28 -2.38 -9.48
N THR A 108 -7.51 -2.56 -9.02
CA THR A 108 -8.62 -2.99 -9.88
C THR A 108 -9.30 -1.86 -10.62
N LYS A 109 -9.42 -0.66 -10.00
CA LYS A 109 -10.20 0.46 -10.54
C LYS A 109 -9.33 1.58 -11.12
N LYS A 110 -8.06 1.73 -10.67
CA LYS A 110 -7.18 2.86 -11.02
C LYS A 110 -5.89 2.44 -11.72
N HIS A 111 -5.80 1.16 -12.12
CA HIS A 111 -4.66 0.63 -12.87
C HIS A 111 -3.29 0.88 -12.19
N TYR A 112 -3.22 0.65 -10.89
CA TYR A 112 -1.95 0.55 -10.20
C TYR A 112 -1.28 -0.79 -10.55
N ASN A 113 0.05 -0.79 -10.59
CA ASN A 113 0.84 -2.00 -10.89
C ASN A 113 0.90 -2.92 -9.67
N LEU A 114 1.15 -2.35 -8.50
CA LEU A 114 1.41 -3.07 -7.26
C LEU A 114 0.61 -2.45 -6.10
N ALA A 115 0.22 -3.28 -5.15
CA ALA A 115 -0.33 -2.84 -3.88
C ALA A 115 0.28 -3.64 -2.72
N LEU A 116 1.03 -2.98 -1.86
CA LEU A 116 1.40 -3.55 -0.57
C LEU A 116 0.22 -3.36 0.37
N ILE A 117 -0.33 -4.45 0.89
CA ILE A 117 -1.41 -4.41 1.88
C ILE A 117 -0.94 -4.97 3.20
N ARG A 118 -1.51 -4.43 4.28
CA ARG A 118 -1.25 -4.83 5.66
C ARG A 118 -2.50 -5.41 6.27
N MET A 119 -2.38 -6.53 6.94
CA MET A 119 -3.47 -7.20 7.63
C MET A 119 -3.02 -7.75 8.98
N GLU A 120 -3.93 -7.82 9.92
CA GLU A 120 -3.75 -8.58 11.15
C GLU A 120 -4.10 -10.06 10.89
N ASP A 121 -3.40 -11.00 11.53
CA ASP A 121 -3.59 -12.43 11.30
C ASP A 121 -5.06 -12.87 11.36
N LYS A 122 -5.86 -12.32 12.27
CA LYS A 122 -7.29 -12.65 12.38
C LYS A 122 -8.15 -12.26 11.16
N TYR A 123 -7.64 -11.40 10.27
CA TYR A 123 -8.31 -10.98 9.03
C TYR A 123 -7.67 -11.55 7.76
N GLU A 124 -6.72 -12.47 7.90
CA GLU A 124 -5.96 -13.05 6.78
C GLU A 124 -6.88 -13.71 5.75
N GLU A 125 -7.78 -14.59 6.20
CA GLU A 125 -8.73 -15.29 5.34
C GLU A 125 -9.62 -14.33 4.55
N TYR A 126 -10.08 -13.26 5.19
CA TYR A 126 -10.89 -12.23 4.54
C TYR A 126 -10.14 -11.55 3.38
N TYR A 127 -8.90 -11.11 3.62
CA TYR A 127 -8.11 -10.44 2.58
C TYR A 127 -7.74 -11.39 1.45
N TYR A 128 -7.36 -12.64 1.74
CA TYR A 128 -7.07 -13.63 0.70
C TYR A 128 -8.31 -13.99 -0.11
N SER A 129 -9.48 -14.06 0.49
CA SER A 129 -10.72 -14.27 -0.24
C SER A 129 -11.00 -13.13 -1.23
N ILE A 130 -10.78 -11.87 -0.83
CA ILE A 130 -10.96 -10.72 -1.74
C ILE A 130 -9.94 -10.75 -2.88
N ILE A 131 -8.67 -11.04 -2.59
CA ILE A 131 -7.61 -11.14 -3.58
C ILE A 131 -7.98 -12.19 -4.63
N ASN A 132 -8.38 -13.39 -4.20
CA ASN A 132 -8.79 -14.49 -5.06
C ASN A 132 -10.04 -14.15 -5.89
N LEU A 133 -11.10 -13.57 -5.27
CA LEU A 133 -12.31 -13.15 -5.96
C LEU A 133 -12.07 -12.09 -7.04
N ARG A 134 -11.03 -11.28 -6.88
CA ARG A 134 -10.63 -10.27 -7.86
C ARG A 134 -9.65 -10.81 -8.92
N GLY A 135 -9.27 -12.09 -8.85
CA GLY A 135 -8.30 -12.71 -9.76
C GLY A 135 -6.90 -12.12 -9.63
N LEU A 136 -6.53 -11.68 -8.43
CA LEU A 136 -5.23 -11.12 -8.11
C LEU A 136 -4.32 -12.18 -7.51
N GLU A 137 -3.01 -12.00 -7.64
CA GLU A 137 -1.97 -12.82 -7.01
C GLU A 137 -1.24 -12.02 -5.94
N TYR A 138 -0.56 -12.71 -5.03
CA TYR A 138 0.18 -12.08 -3.95
C TYR A 138 1.44 -12.85 -3.55
N GLU A 139 2.37 -12.12 -2.94
CA GLU A 139 3.54 -12.69 -2.27
C GLU A 139 3.69 -12.10 -0.87
N LYS A 140 4.08 -12.92 0.10
CA LYS A 140 4.39 -12.45 1.44
C LYS A 140 5.67 -11.60 1.43
N ILE A 141 5.63 -10.48 2.13
CA ILE A 141 6.77 -9.59 2.33
C ILE A 141 7.32 -9.76 3.74
N MET A 142 6.49 -9.58 4.79
CA MET A 142 6.95 -9.57 6.16
C MET A 142 5.84 -9.96 7.14
N ASP A 143 6.19 -10.70 8.18
CA ASP A 143 5.40 -10.83 9.41
C ASP A 143 6.08 -10.00 10.50
N PHE A 144 5.31 -9.28 11.31
CA PHE A 144 5.89 -8.46 12.38
C PHE A 144 4.90 -8.24 13.54
N HIS A 145 5.42 -7.82 14.69
CA HIS A 145 4.64 -7.22 15.75
C HIS A 145 4.83 -5.70 15.72
N TYR A 146 3.78 -4.96 16.05
CA TYR A 146 3.92 -3.52 16.20
C TYR A 146 4.95 -3.20 17.29
N GLN A 147 5.73 -2.16 17.04
CA GLN A 147 6.71 -1.62 17.98
C GLN A 147 6.27 -0.23 18.41
N LEU A 148 6.57 0.12 19.66
CA LEU A 148 6.36 1.44 20.19
C LEU A 148 7.41 2.39 19.61
N ILE A 149 7.00 3.52 19.06
CA ILE A 149 7.91 4.60 18.64
C ILE A 149 7.64 5.85 19.47
N VAL A 150 8.72 6.46 19.94
CA VAL A 150 8.71 7.63 20.83
C VAL A 150 9.91 8.53 20.55
N ASN A 151 9.87 9.77 21.03
CA ASN A 151 11.06 10.62 21.05
C ASN A 151 12.15 9.97 21.93
N LYS A 152 13.40 9.98 21.46
CA LYS A 152 14.54 9.37 22.18
C LYS A 152 14.83 10.00 23.55
N GLU A 153 14.39 11.25 23.77
CA GLU A 153 14.56 12.01 25.02
C GLU A 153 13.36 11.84 25.96
N ASP A 154 12.28 11.21 25.50
CA ASP A 154 11.09 10.94 26.30
C ASP A 154 11.35 9.85 27.34
N PRO A 155 10.81 9.92 28.57
CA PRO A 155 10.89 8.83 29.54
C PRO A 155 10.42 7.48 29.02
N LEU A 156 9.42 7.46 28.11
CA LEU A 156 8.96 6.23 27.44
C LEU A 156 10.05 5.52 26.63
N ALA A 157 11.15 6.20 26.28
CA ALA A 157 12.25 5.60 25.54
C ALA A 157 12.99 4.52 26.36
N THR A 158 13.04 4.67 27.68
CA THR A 158 13.88 3.82 28.58
C THR A 158 13.14 3.19 29.74
N MET A 159 12.00 3.75 30.18
CA MET A 159 11.24 3.20 31.31
C MET A 159 10.78 1.76 31.05
N GLU A 160 10.63 0.98 32.08
CA GLU A 160 10.05 -0.35 32.01
C GLU A 160 8.55 -0.25 31.71
N LEU A 161 8.09 -1.03 30.72
CA LEU A 161 6.70 -1.10 30.30
C LEU A 161 6.24 -2.54 30.36
N ASN A 162 5.27 -2.84 31.20
CA ASN A 162 4.77 -4.19 31.48
C ASN A 162 3.41 -4.46 30.83
N GLY A 163 2.69 -3.41 30.41
CA GLY A 163 1.39 -3.50 29.77
C GLY A 163 0.91 -2.18 29.16
N TYR A 164 -0.31 -2.20 28.65
CA TYR A 164 -0.95 -1.01 28.11
C TYR A 164 -1.30 0.03 29.20
N GLU A 165 -1.44 -0.41 30.43
CA GLU A 165 -1.75 0.42 31.60
C GLU A 165 -0.65 1.46 31.85
N ASP A 166 0.61 1.09 31.59
CA ASP A 166 1.75 2.00 31.73
C ASP A 166 1.73 3.16 30.72
N LEU A 167 0.94 3.02 29.64
CA LEU A 167 0.78 4.01 28.59
C LEU A 167 -0.43 4.95 28.81
N GLU A 168 -1.29 4.71 29.81
CA GLU A 168 -2.48 5.54 30.08
C GLU A 168 -2.20 7.05 30.28
N PRO A 169 -1.13 7.47 30.95
CA PRO A 169 -0.84 8.89 31.13
C PRO A 169 -0.45 9.61 29.84
N TYR A 170 -0.03 8.86 28.83
CA TYR A 170 0.57 9.36 27.60
C TYR A 170 -0.45 9.55 26.48
N ILE A 171 -0.05 10.23 25.39
CA ILE A 171 -0.91 10.54 24.24
C ILE A 171 -0.59 9.56 23.10
N GLU A 172 -1.57 8.79 22.71
CA GLU A 172 -1.46 7.89 21.56
C GLU A 172 -1.72 8.62 20.24
N LEU A 173 -0.79 8.55 19.29
CA LEU A 173 -1.01 8.97 17.91
C LEU A 173 -1.53 7.80 17.09
N ILE A 174 -2.65 8.01 16.37
CA ILE A 174 -3.33 6.96 15.60
C ILE A 174 -3.53 7.42 14.17
N HIS A 175 -3.45 6.50 13.21
CA HIS A 175 -3.85 6.77 11.83
C HIS A 175 -5.38 6.83 11.73
N GLY A 176 -5.92 8.01 11.33
CA GLY A 176 -7.36 8.27 11.32
C GLY A 176 -8.15 7.66 10.15
N ASP A 177 -7.49 7.04 9.17
CA ASP A 177 -8.13 6.47 7.96
C ASP A 177 -8.09 4.94 7.88
N SER A 178 -7.74 4.29 8.96
CA SER A 178 -7.77 2.83 9.04
C SER A 178 -9.21 2.32 9.11
N ARG A 179 -9.60 1.42 8.19
CA ARG A 179 -10.93 0.82 8.15
C ARG A 179 -10.84 -0.70 8.22
N LEU A 180 -11.76 -1.29 8.98
CA LEU A 180 -12.00 -2.72 8.98
C LEU A 180 -12.68 -3.19 7.69
N PRO A 181 -12.56 -4.50 7.38
CA PRO A 181 -13.27 -5.13 6.29
C PRO A 181 -14.79 -4.96 6.30
N ASN A 182 -15.42 -4.85 7.47
CA ASN A 182 -16.87 -4.65 7.66
C ASN A 182 -17.33 -3.19 7.45
N GLY A 183 -16.44 -2.29 7.07
CA GLY A 183 -16.74 -0.88 6.83
C GLY A 183 -16.69 0.02 8.06
N GLU A 184 -16.55 -0.54 9.25
CA GLU A 184 -16.24 0.21 10.46
C GLU A 184 -14.83 0.80 10.37
N TYR A 185 -14.64 1.98 10.95
CA TYR A 185 -13.28 2.50 11.10
C TYR A 185 -12.52 1.56 12.02
N LEU A 186 -11.44 1.02 11.53
CA LEU A 186 -10.46 0.43 12.40
C LEU A 186 -9.85 1.57 13.20
N ASP A 187 -10.36 1.74 14.37
CA ASP A 187 -9.44 2.02 15.45
C ASP A 187 -8.57 0.77 15.57
N ILE A 188 -7.46 0.75 14.83
CA ILE A 188 -6.53 -0.42 14.74
C ILE A 188 -6.12 -0.88 16.14
N LYS A 189 -6.48 -0.10 17.14
CA LYS A 189 -6.02 -0.18 18.51
C LYS A 189 -7.12 -0.24 19.56
N GLU A 190 -8.39 -0.16 19.17
CA GLU A 190 -9.52 -0.54 20.00
C GLU A 190 -9.73 -2.07 19.99
N GLY A 191 -8.66 -2.81 20.20
CA GLY A 191 -8.81 -4.13 20.77
C GLY A 191 -9.22 -3.99 22.24
N PRO A 192 -9.79 -5.04 22.85
CA PRO A 192 -10.10 -5.03 24.29
C PRO A 192 -8.87 -4.67 25.17
N GLU A 193 -7.69 -4.66 24.59
CA GLU A 193 -6.41 -4.45 25.21
C GLU A 193 -6.02 -2.96 25.40
N ASN A 194 -6.64 -2.03 24.67
CA ASN A 194 -6.33 -0.59 24.78
C ASN A 194 -7.55 0.28 25.11
N LYS A 195 -8.52 -0.28 25.83
CA LYS A 195 -9.70 0.49 26.30
C LYS A 195 -9.36 1.67 27.20
N ASN A 196 -8.13 1.72 27.69
CA ASN A 196 -7.67 2.66 28.71
C ASN A 196 -6.91 3.86 28.14
N ALA A 197 -6.61 3.93 26.85
CA ALA A 197 -5.99 5.12 26.27
C ALA A 197 -7.01 6.26 26.17
N HIS A 198 -7.02 7.14 27.17
CA HIS A 198 -7.94 8.27 27.26
C HIS A 198 -7.52 9.47 26.42
N LYS A 199 -6.24 9.53 26.00
CA LYS A 199 -5.67 10.64 25.22
C LYS A 199 -5.23 10.15 23.85
N ARG A 200 -5.91 10.60 22.79
CA ARG A 200 -5.63 10.20 21.41
C ARG A 200 -5.63 11.37 20.46
N ILE A 201 -4.70 11.34 19.49
CA ILE A 201 -4.66 12.27 18.37
C ILE A 201 -4.76 11.43 17.08
N HIS A 202 -5.81 11.68 16.30
CA HIS A 202 -5.98 11.03 14.98
C HIS A 202 -5.22 11.83 13.92
N VAL A 203 -4.23 11.19 13.30
CA VAL A 203 -3.35 11.79 12.29
C VAL A 203 -3.66 11.18 10.92
N TYR A 204 -3.89 12.03 9.93
CA TYR A 204 -4.19 11.61 8.56
C TYR A 204 -2.98 11.73 7.64
N ASP A 205 -2.06 12.64 7.95
CA ASP A 205 -0.86 12.92 7.16
C ASP A 205 0.42 12.47 7.89
N ARG A 206 1.32 11.84 7.16
CA ARG A 206 2.56 11.30 7.72
C ARG A 206 3.51 12.38 8.25
N SER A 207 3.55 13.54 7.60
CA SER A 207 4.38 14.67 8.04
C SER A 207 4.06 15.13 9.45
N ASN A 208 2.76 15.22 9.78
CA ASN A 208 2.31 15.62 11.10
C ASN A 208 2.61 14.57 12.18
N GLN A 209 2.65 13.30 11.81
CA GLN A 209 2.92 12.20 12.73
C GLN A 209 4.31 12.30 13.36
N PHE A 210 5.35 12.48 12.57
CA PHE A 210 6.73 12.55 13.08
C PHE A 210 7.00 13.87 13.80
N ALA A 211 6.43 14.97 13.33
CA ALA A 211 6.52 16.25 14.02
C ALA A 211 5.89 16.18 15.42
N LEU A 212 4.70 15.60 15.57
CA LEU A 212 4.06 15.42 16.87
C LEU A 212 4.87 14.54 17.82
N LEU A 213 5.45 13.43 17.32
CA LEU A 213 6.32 12.57 18.12
C LEU A 213 7.59 13.28 18.57
N HIS A 214 8.13 14.17 17.74
CA HIS A 214 9.34 14.91 18.04
C HIS A 214 9.07 16.08 19.01
N ASP A 215 8.01 16.86 18.75
CA ASP A 215 7.82 18.16 19.38
C ASP A 215 6.94 18.10 20.65
N ILE A 216 6.11 17.06 20.80
CA ILE A 216 5.17 16.95 21.92
C ILE A 216 5.62 15.83 22.88
N PRO A 217 6.19 16.17 24.04
CA PRO A 217 6.55 15.17 25.06
C PRO A 217 5.36 14.33 25.50
N GLY A 218 5.60 13.07 25.80
CA GLY A 218 4.57 12.13 26.23
C GLY A 218 3.68 11.63 25.10
N THR A 219 4.11 11.76 23.84
CA THR A 219 3.43 11.15 22.70
C THR A 219 4.10 9.84 22.29
N TYR A 220 3.30 8.89 21.87
CA TYR A 220 3.78 7.62 21.33
C TYR A 220 2.90 7.13 20.17
N MET A 221 3.44 6.18 19.40
CA MET A 221 2.71 5.54 18.32
C MET A 221 3.13 4.07 18.15
N TRP A 222 2.21 3.25 17.69
CA TRP A 222 2.49 1.87 17.27
C TRP A 222 2.80 1.83 15.78
N VAL A 223 3.97 1.31 15.41
CA VAL A 223 4.45 1.26 14.03
C VAL A 223 4.96 -0.13 13.66
N SER A 224 4.97 -0.45 12.36
CA SER A 224 5.83 -1.53 11.86
C SER A 224 7.29 -1.18 12.08
N PRO A 225 8.22 -2.15 12.07
CA PRO A 225 9.64 -1.85 12.16
C PRO A 225 10.06 -0.72 11.22
N VAL A 226 10.85 0.22 11.73
CA VAL A 226 11.28 1.44 11.04
C VAL A 226 12.78 1.35 10.75
N PRO A 227 13.25 1.65 9.52
CA PRO A 227 14.67 1.71 9.23
C PRO A 227 15.42 2.70 10.13
N GLU A 228 16.59 2.31 10.61
CA GLU A 228 17.39 3.11 11.56
C GLU A 228 17.71 4.52 11.04
N LYS A 229 17.88 4.66 9.73
CA LYS A 229 18.06 5.96 9.05
C LYS A 229 16.97 6.98 9.43
N PHE A 230 15.70 6.55 9.47
CA PHE A 230 14.59 7.44 9.82
C PHE A 230 14.53 7.73 11.31
N LEU A 231 14.80 6.71 12.14
CA LEU A 231 14.86 6.91 13.60
C LEU A 231 15.92 7.95 13.98
N LYS A 232 17.12 7.82 13.41
CA LYS A 232 18.22 8.77 13.65
C LYS A 232 17.90 10.17 13.13
N ARG A 233 17.34 10.27 11.92
CA ARG A 233 16.99 11.56 11.30
C ARG A 233 15.97 12.33 12.14
N ASP A 234 14.96 11.62 12.63
CA ASP A 234 13.81 12.23 13.29
C ASP A 234 13.96 12.25 14.84
N GLY A 235 15.13 11.82 15.37
CA GLY A 235 15.40 11.81 16.82
C GLY A 235 14.48 10.85 17.60
N LEU A 236 14.06 9.75 16.98
CA LEU A 236 13.13 8.77 17.53
C LEU A 236 13.83 7.47 17.90
N VAL A 237 13.19 6.70 18.76
CA VAL A 237 13.58 5.33 19.11
C VAL A 237 12.36 4.42 19.01
N GLN A 238 12.58 3.20 18.52
CA GLN A 238 11.55 2.17 18.54
C GLN A 238 11.87 1.12 19.59
N ARG A 239 10.82 0.59 20.22
CA ARG A 239 10.91 -0.40 21.28
C ARG A 239 10.05 -1.62 20.97
N LYS A 240 10.67 -2.78 21.01
CA LYS A 240 9.99 -4.07 20.91
C LYS A 240 9.53 -4.50 22.30
N LEU A 241 8.21 -4.57 22.47
CA LEU A 241 7.61 -4.92 23.76
C LEU A 241 7.07 -6.35 23.70
N MET A 242 7.58 -7.25 24.56
CA MET A 242 7.29 -8.69 24.51
C MET A 242 5.82 -9.03 24.82
N TRP A 243 5.12 -8.16 25.52
CA TRP A 243 3.69 -8.30 25.79
C TRP A 243 2.78 -7.85 24.63
N GLN A 244 3.31 -7.12 23.64
CA GLN A 244 2.57 -6.76 22.41
C GLN A 244 2.48 -7.98 21.49
N LYS A 245 1.31 -8.61 21.44
CA LYS A 245 1.09 -9.90 20.74
C LYS A 245 0.39 -9.76 19.39
N ARG A 246 -0.03 -8.55 19.00
CA ARG A 246 -0.71 -8.37 17.71
C ARG A 246 0.26 -8.63 16.56
N ARG A 247 0.01 -9.73 15.87
CA ARG A 247 0.80 -10.12 14.71
C ARG A 247 0.19 -9.54 13.45
N MET A 248 1.02 -8.89 12.69
CA MET A 248 0.69 -8.22 11.44
C MET A 248 1.43 -8.89 10.29
N LYS A 249 0.83 -8.84 9.11
CA LYS A 249 1.40 -9.37 7.88
C LYS A 249 1.31 -8.33 6.78
N ASP A 250 2.41 -8.12 6.07
CA ASP A 250 2.46 -7.35 4.83
C ASP A 250 2.61 -8.28 3.64
N VAL A 251 1.75 -8.12 2.64
CA VAL A 251 1.80 -8.86 1.37
C VAL A 251 1.74 -7.91 0.19
N ILE A 252 2.54 -8.18 -0.83
CA ILE A 252 2.46 -7.45 -2.10
C ILE A 252 1.47 -8.17 -3.01
N VAL A 253 0.53 -7.40 -3.58
CA VAL A 253 -0.55 -7.88 -4.45
C VAL A 253 -0.41 -7.27 -5.83
N TYR A 254 -0.66 -8.07 -6.86
CA TYR A 254 -0.55 -7.68 -8.26
C TYR A 254 -1.56 -8.45 -9.14
N PRO A 255 -1.88 -7.99 -10.37
CA PRO A 255 -2.86 -8.64 -11.24
C PRO A 255 -2.50 -10.05 -11.65
N SER A 256 -1.24 -10.30 -12.04
CA SER A 256 -0.70 -11.62 -12.35
C SER A 256 0.82 -11.57 -12.38
N ARG A 257 1.46 -12.63 -11.87
CA ARG A 257 2.93 -12.76 -11.89
C ARG A 257 3.51 -12.79 -13.31
N LYS A 258 2.75 -13.35 -14.26
CA LYS A 258 3.15 -13.37 -15.67
C LYS A 258 3.17 -11.97 -16.30
N MET A 259 2.41 -11.04 -15.75
CA MET A 259 2.30 -9.66 -16.23
C MET A 259 3.25 -8.68 -15.50
N LEU A 260 4.02 -9.16 -14.51
CA LEU A 260 5.01 -8.32 -13.85
C LEU A 260 6.17 -8.06 -14.80
N GLY A 261 6.38 -6.80 -15.15
CA GLY A 261 7.53 -6.31 -15.87
C GLY A 261 8.81 -6.33 -15.01
N GLU A 262 9.91 -5.93 -15.60
CA GLU A 262 11.20 -5.86 -14.92
C GLU A 262 11.18 -4.90 -13.75
N ARG A 263 10.52 -3.74 -13.91
CA ARG A 263 10.46 -2.67 -12.91
C ARG A 263 9.63 -3.05 -11.69
N GLU A 264 8.50 -3.74 -11.90
CA GLU A 264 7.71 -4.27 -10.80
C GLU A 264 8.51 -5.32 -10.01
N ARG A 265 9.21 -6.23 -10.69
CA ARG A 265 10.05 -7.25 -10.03
C ARG A 265 11.21 -6.63 -9.27
N GLU A 266 11.82 -5.58 -9.81
CA GLU A 266 12.91 -4.83 -9.17
C GLU A 266 12.42 -4.17 -7.89
N PHE A 267 11.28 -3.46 -7.94
CA PHE A 267 10.69 -2.87 -6.75
C PHE A 267 10.33 -3.92 -5.69
N ILE A 268 9.75 -5.07 -6.10
CA ILE A 268 9.43 -6.17 -5.16
C ILE A 268 10.71 -6.71 -4.51
N ARG A 269 11.81 -6.86 -5.25
CA ARG A 269 13.10 -7.28 -4.68
C ARG A 269 13.59 -6.28 -3.63
N GLN A 270 13.59 -4.99 -3.97
CA GLN A 270 14.02 -3.94 -3.05
C GLN A 270 13.14 -3.93 -1.79
N LEU A 271 11.82 -4.06 -1.95
CA LEU A 271 10.87 -4.12 -0.84
C LEU A 271 11.18 -5.30 0.11
N LYS A 272 11.50 -6.47 -0.43
CA LYS A 272 11.89 -7.66 0.36
C LYS A 272 13.21 -7.46 1.10
N MET A 273 14.18 -6.79 0.49
CA MET A 273 15.47 -6.49 1.11
C MET A 273 15.28 -5.57 2.32
N GLU A 274 14.56 -4.47 2.16
CA GLU A 274 14.30 -3.52 3.25
C GLU A 274 13.44 -4.13 4.37
N ALA A 275 12.44 -4.97 4.00
CA ALA A 275 11.64 -5.70 4.97
C ALA A 275 12.48 -6.66 5.81
N LYS A 276 13.45 -7.35 5.20
CA LYS A 276 14.37 -8.25 5.89
C LYS A 276 15.28 -7.47 6.84
N GLU A 277 15.89 -6.38 6.38
CA GLU A 277 16.78 -5.55 7.19
C GLU A 277 16.12 -5.05 8.47
N VAL A 278 14.88 -4.50 8.36
CA VAL A 278 14.16 -4.01 9.54
C VAL A 278 13.62 -5.13 10.45
N SER A 279 13.52 -6.36 9.95
CA SER A 279 13.07 -7.51 10.76
C SER A 279 14.19 -8.10 11.63
N GLU A 280 15.43 -7.94 11.19
CA GLU A 280 16.64 -8.44 11.84
C GLU A 280 17.22 -7.41 12.85
N SER A 281 16.78 -6.15 12.77
CA SER A 281 17.12 -5.07 13.70
C SER A 281 16.21 -5.08 14.92
#